data_df7dc5e39d36810c1bc59569243cd80d
#
_entry.id   df7dc5e39d36810c1bc59569243cd80d
#
_cell.length_a   1.000
_cell.length_b   1.000
_cell.length_c   1.000
_cell.angle_alpha   90.00
_cell.angle_beta   90.00
_cell.angle_gamma   90.00
#
_symmetry.space_group_name_H-M   'P 1'
#
loop_
_entity.id
_entity.type
_entity.pdbx_description
1 polymer ?
#
loop_
_entity_poly.entity_id
_entity_poly.type
_entity_poly.pdbx_seq_one_letter_code
_entity_poly.pdbx_strand_id
1 'polypeptide(L)'
;MKTWKERALELEHEGFKPFEVHRIIQDEYGNEYTYDRVRKYLYRQRKKTPVKHVGPVIQNQEPKLHNAKWDGTKTLKFAIIGDTQFGSKYAQMTHLHSFYDICKKEGITDVYHTGDITDGLKMRPGHEYELYEHSADGQLDDVIRNYPKREGITTHFITGNHDASLYKHVGYDIGRAIALSRPDMDYLGRDAAVVYLTPNCTLELRHPWDGSAYSISYKPQKMVEAMESDSKPNILAIGHYHKAEYLFYRNVHVLQTGCFQGQTPFTRGKGISVHLGGWIITARVSDDGTIQGFSQEFVPYYKSIADDYKNF
;
A
#
# COMPACT_ATOMS: atom_id res chain seq x y z
N MET A 1 44.61 21.99 1.85
CA MET A 1 44.09 21.57 0.54
C MET A 1 43.16 20.39 0.78
N LYS A 2 41.93 20.43 0.27
CA LYS A 2 40.97 19.31 0.41
C LYS A 2 41.50 18.09 -0.33
N THR A 3 41.32 16.90 0.20
CA THR A 3 41.64 15.67 -0.52
C THR A 3 40.61 15.43 -1.65
N TRP A 4 40.98 14.69 -2.69
CA TRP A 4 40.02 14.33 -3.75
C TRP A 4 38.77 13.59 -3.22
N LYS A 5 38.87 12.88 -2.11
CA LYS A 5 37.79 12.18 -1.45
C LYS A 5 36.75 13.13 -0.83
N GLU A 6 37.25 14.16 -0.11
CA GLU A 6 36.38 15.21 0.46
C GLU A 6 35.71 16.00 -0.63
N ARG A 7 36.45 16.34 -1.69
CA ARG A 7 35.87 17.07 -2.84
C ARG A 7 34.84 16.25 -3.59
N ALA A 8 35.06 14.94 -3.76
CA ALA A 8 34.10 14.04 -4.42
C ALA A 8 32.80 13.93 -3.63
N LEU A 9 32.85 13.90 -2.30
CA LEU A 9 31.66 13.89 -1.46
C LEU A 9 30.91 15.24 -1.50
N GLU A 10 31.63 16.35 -1.49
CA GLU A 10 31.06 17.69 -1.61
C GLU A 10 30.27 17.83 -2.91
N LEU A 11 30.88 17.47 -4.05
CA LEU A 11 30.24 17.49 -5.37
C LEU A 11 29.00 16.56 -5.42
N GLU A 12 29.09 15.40 -4.78
CA GLU A 12 27.93 14.49 -4.69
C GLU A 12 26.80 15.11 -3.85
N HIS A 13 27.10 15.81 -2.77
CA HIS A 13 26.14 16.55 -1.95
C HIS A 13 25.54 17.75 -2.70
N GLU A 14 26.31 18.37 -3.60
CA GLU A 14 25.84 19.43 -4.52
C GLU A 14 24.95 18.89 -5.64
N GLY A 15 24.78 17.56 -5.74
CA GLY A 15 23.87 16.89 -6.68
C GLY A 15 24.50 16.43 -8.00
N PHE A 16 25.84 16.53 -8.13
CA PHE A 16 26.53 16.03 -9.32
C PHE A 16 26.47 14.50 -9.41
N LYS A 17 26.25 13.99 -10.62
CA LYS A 17 26.26 12.55 -10.90
C LYS A 17 27.69 12.00 -10.84
N PRO A 18 27.89 10.71 -10.53
CA PRO A 18 29.23 10.12 -10.40
C PRO A 18 30.17 10.35 -11.61
N PHE A 19 29.61 10.47 -12.81
CA PHE A 19 30.39 10.77 -14.01
C PHE A 19 30.88 12.23 -14.03
N GLU A 20 30.06 13.17 -13.62
CA GLU A 20 30.40 14.59 -13.51
C GLU A 20 31.43 14.81 -12.40
N VAL A 21 31.23 14.19 -11.25
CA VAL A 21 32.20 14.18 -10.13
C VAL A 21 33.55 13.67 -10.62
N HIS A 22 33.57 12.57 -11.35
CA HIS A 22 34.82 12.02 -11.89
C HIS A 22 35.57 13.01 -12.78
N ARG A 23 34.87 13.69 -13.71
CA ARG A 23 35.48 14.70 -14.58
C ARG A 23 36.13 15.82 -13.77
N ILE A 24 35.38 16.39 -12.82
CA ILE A 24 35.88 17.47 -11.96
C ILE A 24 37.07 17.01 -11.14
N ILE A 25 37.04 15.80 -10.59
CA ILE A 25 38.17 15.23 -9.82
C ILE A 25 39.39 15.03 -10.71
N GLN A 26 39.24 14.61 -11.96
CA GLN A 26 40.35 14.50 -12.90
C GLN A 26 40.99 15.88 -13.24
N ASP A 27 40.14 16.87 -13.44
CA ASP A 27 40.57 18.23 -13.76
C ASP A 27 41.29 18.89 -12.57
N GLU A 28 40.81 18.67 -11.33
CA GLU A 28 41.36 19.30 -10.13
C GLU A 28 42.55 18.53 -9.53
N TYR A 29 42.62 17.19 -9.67
CA TYR A 29 43.56 16.32 -8.94
C TYR A 29 44.44 15.43 -9.85
N GLY A 30 44.12 15.34 -11.16
CA GLY A 30 44.89 14.58 -12.13
C GLY A 30 44.23 13.30 -12.63
N ASN A 31 44.75 12.81 -13.77
CA ASN A 31 44.16 11.68 -14.53
C ASN A 31 44.33 10.30 -13.87
N GLU A 32 45.03 10.19 -12.78
CA GLU A 32 45.21 8.92 -12.02
C GLU A 32 43.93 8.45 -11.30
N TYR A 33 42.92 9.34 -11.17
CA TYR A 33 41.63 9.03 -10.54
C TYR A 33 40.65 8.54 -11.58
N THR A 34 40.67 7.23 -11.83
CA THR A 34 39.75 6.62 -12.82
C THR A 34 38.30 6.68 -12.36
N TYR A 35 37.38 6.67 -13.33
CA TYR A 35 35.92 6.65 -13.07
C TYR A 35 35.53 5.56 -12.07
N ASP A 36 36.08 4.36 -12.23
CA ASP A 36 35.78 3.21 -11.37
C ASP A 36 36.25 3.43 -9.91
N ARG A 37 37.39 4.11 -9.74
CA ARG A 37 37.94 4.46 -8.42
C ARG A 37 37.04 5.47 -7.71
N VAL A 38 36.62 6.54 -8.39
CA VAL A 38 35.71 7.57 -7.85
C VAL A 38 34.35 6.96 -7.56
N ARG A 39 33.77 6.25 -8.51
CA ARG A 39 32.47 5.58 -8.37
C ARG A 39 32.43 4.59 -7.21
N LYS A 40 33.43 3.71 -7.07
CA LYS A 40 33.54 2.75 -5.95
C LYS A 40 33.68 3.44 -4.60
N TYR A 41 34.40 4.56 -4.57
CA TYR A 41 34.53 5.34 -3.34
C TYR A 41 33.17 5.94 -2.93
N LEU A 42 32.49 6.66 -3.80
CA LEU A 42 31.17 7.23 -3.55
C LEU A 42 30.15 6.14 -3.13
N TYR A 43 30.13 5.02 -3.85
CA TYR A 43 29.26 3.89 -3.50
C TYR A 43 29.53 3.33 -2.10
N ARG A 44 30.80 3.23 -1.69
CA ARG A 44 31.17 2.77 -0.34
C ARG A 44 30.77 3.77 0.74
N GLN A 45 30.83 5.06 0.45
CA GLN A 45 30.39 6.10 1.39
C GLN A 45 28.88 6.13 1.52
N ARG A 46 28.13 6.00 0.43
CA ARG A 46 26.67 5.83 0.46
C ARG A 46 26.23 4.66 1.33
N LYS A 47 26.98 3.56 1.34
CA LYS A 47 26.72 2.42 2.25
C LYS A 47 27.07 2.67 3.71
N LYS A 48 28.03 3.57 3.99
CA LYS A 48 28.46 3.90 5.36
C LYS A 48 27.61 4.99 6.01
N THR A 49 27.12 5.92 5.21
CA THR A 49 26.12 6.88 5.66
C THR A 49 24.78 6.21 5.51
N PRO A 50 24.04 5.91 6.61
CA PRO A 50 22.63 5.59 6.44
C PRO A 50 22.05 6.79 5.68
N VAL A 51 21.58 6.55 4.46
CA VAL A 51 20.85 7.52 3.70
C VAL A 51 19.68 7.89 4.60
N LYS A 52 19.76 9.02 5.28
CA LYS A 52 18.55 9.71 5.66
C LYS A 52 17.91 10.01 4.33
N HIS A 53 16.93 9.18 3.95
CA HIS A 53 16.01 9.55 2.93
C HIS A 53 15.39 10.86 3.41
N VAL A 54 15.93 11.99 2.92
CA VAL A 54 15.20 13.23 2.86
C VAL A 54 14.31 13.14 1.61
N GLY A 55 13.50 12.09 1.59
CA GLY A 55 12.18 12.21 0.98
C GLY A 55 11.40 13.16 1.89
N PRO A 56 10.31 13.76 1.45
CA PRO A 56 9.44 14.48 2.36
C PRO A 56 9.28 13.55 3.54
N VAL A 57 9.59 14.07 4.74
CA VAL A 57 9.39 13.35 5.98
C VAL A 57 7.89 13.11 6.00
N ILE A 58 7.47 12.00 5.42
CA ILE A 58 6.26 11.34 5.83
C ILE A 58 6.68 10.93 7.23
N GLN A 59 6.39 11.80 8.19
CA GLN A 59 6.54 11.48 9.58
C GLN A 59 5.88 10.12 9.69
N ASN A 60 6.60 9.14 10.23
CA ASN A 60 5.99 7.93 10.75
C ASN A 60 4.96 8.43 11.75
N GLN A 61 3.77 8.76 11.25
CA GLN A 61 2.64 9.04 12.11
C GLN A 61 2.35 7.68 12.71
N GLU A 62 2.37 7.62 14.02
CA GLU A 62 1.85 6.44 14.71
C GLU A 62 0.47 6.14 14.12
N PRO A 63 0.14 4.87 13.84
CA PRO A 63 -1.15 4.49 13.27
C PRO A 63 -2.26 5.14 14.08
N LYS A 64 -3.17 5.83 13.41
CA LYS A 64 -4.32 6.41 14.09
C LYS A 64 -5.16 5.29 14.69
N LEU A 65 -5.61 5.50 15.92
CA LEU A 65 -6.50 4.57 16.62
C LEU A 65 -7.95 4.95 16.29
N HIS A 66 -8.70 3.99 15.82
CA HIS A 66 -10.13 4.11 15.51
C HIS A 66 -10.91 3.10 16.34
N ASN A 67 -12.12 3.46 16.76
CA ASN A 67 -13.01 2.57 17.49
C ASN A 67 -14.23 2.25 16.62
N ALA A 68 -14.40 0.99 16.26
CA ALA A 68 -15.67 0.49 15.75
C ALA A 68 -16.71 0.54 16.89
N LYS A 69 -17.96 0.79 16.53
CA LYS A 69 -19.06 0.78 17.53
C LYS A 69 -19.50 -0.66 17.76
N TRP A 70 -18.78 -1.39 18.63
CA TRP A 70 -19.19 -2.72 19.01
C TRP A 70 -20.41 -2.67 19.95
N ASP A 71 -21.44 -3.41 19.58
CA ASP A 71 -22.72 -3.47 20.28
C ASP A 71 -22.85 -4.68 21.24
N GLY A 72 -21.75 -5.43 21.42
CA GLY A 72 -21.73 -6.67 22.23
C GLY A 72 -22.07 -7.94 21.47
N THR A 73 -22.24 -7.87 20.13
CA THR A 73 -22.47 -9.08 19.31
C THR A 73 -21.32 -10.06 19.46
N LYS A 74 -21.65 -11.37 19.42
CA LYS A 74 -20.68 -12.46 19.58
C LYS A 74 -20.01 -12.88 18.27
N THR A 75 -20.45 -12.31 17.16
CA THR A 75 -19.92 -12.62 15.84
C THR A 75 -19.68 -11.32 15.08
N LEU A 76 -18.43 -11.00 14.86
CA LEU A 76 -18.01 -9.90 13.99
C LEU A 76 -17.92 -10.45 12.56
N LYS A 77 -18.58 -9.79 11.60
CA LYS A 77 -18.50 -10.13 10.19
C LYS A 77 -18.18 -8.90 9.39
N PHE A 78 -17.09 -8.93 8.65
CA PHE A 78 -16.59 -7.81 7.87
C PHE A 78 -15.79 -8.30 6.66
N ALA A 79 -15.50 -7.40 5.72
CA ALA A 79 -14.67 -7.71 4.57
C ALA A 79 -13.33 -6.95 4.62
N ILE A 80 -12.31 -7.53 3.96
CA ILE A 80 -10.99 -6.89 3.79
C ILE A 80 -10.61 -6.95 2.31
N ILE A 81 -10.23 -5.80 1.74
CA ILE A 81 -9.78 -5.66 0.36
C ILE A 81 -8.56 -4.71 0.29
N GLY A 82 -7.96 -4.58 -0.87
CA GLY A 82 -6.90 -3.61 -1.14
C GLY A 82 -6.66 -3.41 -2.63
N ASP A 83 -5.81 -2.43 -2.95
CA ASP A 83 -5.21 -2.28 -4.27
C ASP A 83 -6.23 -2.28 -5.40
N THR A 84 -7.22 -1.36 -5.34
CA THR A 84 -8.29 -1.22 -6.33
C THR A 84 -7.85 -0.42 -7.56
N GLN A 85 -6.86 0.47 -7.41
CA GLN A 85 -6.11 1.15 -8.46
C GLN A 85 -7.00 1.88 -9.49
N PHE A 86 -7.96 2.68 -9.02
CA PHE A 86 -8.80 3.52 -9.88
C PHE A 86 -7.94 4.48 -10.72
N GLY A 87 -8.35 4.71 -11.95
CA GLY A 87 -7.56 5.42 -12.96
C GLY A 87 -6.66 4.52 -13.81
N SER A 88 -6.49 3.25 -13.44
CA SER A 88 -5.73 2.25 -14.20
C SER A 88 -6.55 1.55 -15.25
N LYS A 89 -6.00 1.37 -16.46
CA LYS A 89 -6.62 0.52 -17.51
C LYS A 89 -6.80 -0.94 -17.10
N TYR A 90 -6.16 -1.34 -16.01
CA TYR A 90 -6.16 -2.69 -15.46
C TYR A 90 -7.05 -2.85 -14.23
N ALA A 91 -7.70 -1.77 -13.76
CA ALA A 91 -8.67 -1.84 -12.67
C ALA A 91 -9.81 -2.82 -13.01
N GLN A 92 -10.22 -3.61 -12.02
CA GLN A 92 -11.23 -4.68 -12.18
C GLN A 92 -12.51 -4.28 -11.45
N MET A 93 -13.15 -3.22 -11.95
CA MET A 93 -14.32 -2.58 -11.31
C MET A 93 -15.52 -3.50 -11.30
N THR A 94 -15.77 -4.28 -12.36
CA THR A 94 -16.85 -5.28 -12.40
C THR A 94 -16.71 -6.31 -11.28
N HIS A 95 -15.46 -6.80 -11.04
CA HIS A 95 -15.20 -7.72 -9.95
C HIS A 95 -15.38 -7.07 -8.59
N LEU A 96 -14.92 -5.83 -8.43
CA LEU A 96 -15.10 -5.06 -7.20
C LEU A 96 -16.59 -4.86 -6.89
N HIS A 97 -17.42 -4.49 -7.89
CA HIS A 97 -18.87 -4.36 -7.73
C HIS A 97 -19.51 -5.69 -7.32
N SER A 98 -19.12 -6.80 -7.98
CA SER A 98 -19.58 -8.15 -7.63
C SER A 98 -19.23 -8.52 -6.19
N PHE A 99 -18.03 -8.17 -5.72
CA PHE A 99 -17.61 -8.40 -4.34
C PHE A 99 -18.48 -7.63 -3.33
N TYR A 100 -18.78 -6.37 -3.61
CA TYR A 100 -19.68 -5.57 -2.77
C TYR A 100 -21.12 -6.11 -2.77
N ASP A 101 -21.58 -6.71 -3.88
CA ASP A 101 -22.88 -7.39 -3.92
C ASP A 101 -22.90 -8.65 -3.04
N ILE A 102 -21.79 -9.38 -3.00
CA ILE A 102 -21.60 -10.50 -2.06
C ILE A 102 -21.61 -9.97 -0.63
N CYS A 103 -20.85 -8.90 -0.32
CA CYS A 103 -20.85 -8.29 1.01
C CYS A 103 -22.26 -7.91 1.47
N LYS A 104 -23.05 -7.28 0.59
CA LYS A 104 -24.45 -6.90 0.88
C LYS A 104 -25.30 -8.12 1.18
N LYS A 105 -25.20 -9.18 0.35
CA LYS A 105 -25.94 -10.44 0.53
C LYS A 105 -25.60 -11.14 1.83
N GLU A 106 -24.31 -11.07 2.22
CA GLU A 106 -23.79 -11.68 3.46
C GLU A 106 -24.04 -10.83 4.71
N GLY A 107 -24.72 -9.67 4.58
CA GLY A 107 -25.03 -8.77 5.68
C GLY A 107 -23.80 -8.05 6.26
N ILE A 108 -22.74 -7.88 5.47
CA ILE A 108 -21.53 -7.15 5.86
C ILE A 108 -21.81 -5.66 5.78
N THR A 109 -21.51 -4.94 6.85
CA THR A 109 -21.67 -3.50 6.95
C THR A 109 -20.36 -2.72 6.82
N ASP A 110 -19.25 -3.39 7.09
CA ASP A 110 -17.91 -2.78 7.16
C ASP A 110 -16.93 -3.48 6.22
N VAL A 111 -16.35 -2.71 5.30
CA VAL A 111 -15.29 -3.15 4.39
C VAL A 111 -14.03 -2.37 4.74
N TYR A 112 -12.94 -3.06 5.06
CA TYR A 112 -11.64 -2.47 5.37
C TYR A 112 -10.72 -2.55 4.16
N HIS A 113 -10.23 -1.39 3.70
CA HIS A 113 -9.39 -1.28 2.52
C HIS A 113 -7.96 -0.88 2.87
N THR A 114 -7.00 -1.68 2.48
CA THR A 114 -5.58 -1.56 2.87
C THR A 114 -4.75 -0.62 1.97
N GLY A 115 -5.38 0.33 1.29
CA GLY A 115 -4.67 1.36 0.49
C GLY A 115 -4.54 1.04 -1.00
N ASP A 116 -3.96 1.98 -1.72
CA ASP A 116 -3.89 2.01 -3.18
C ASP A 116 -5.29 1.95 -3.81
N ILE A 117 -6.14 2.91 -3.38
CA ILE A 117 -7.46 3.10 -3.97
C ILE A 117 -7.31 3.59 -5.41
N THR A 118 -6.42 4.57 -5.63
CA THR A 118 -6.10 5.12 -6.95
C THR A 118 -4.76 4.59 -7.45
N ASP A 119 -4.56 4.58 -8.78
CA ASP A 119 -3.29 4.14 -9.38
C ASP A 119 -2.20 5.23 -9.31
N GLY A 120 -2.60 6.45 -8.90
CA GLY A 120 -1.66 7.55 -8.71
C GLY A 120 -0.99 8.03 -9.99
N LEU A 121 0.13 8.74 -9.83
CA LEU A 121 0.85 9.33 -10.96
C LEU A 121 2.36 9.07 -10.86
N LYS A 122 3.00 8.85 -11.99
CA LYS A 122 4.48 8.81 -12.11
C LYS A 122 5.17 7.81 -11.17
N MET A 123 4.55 6.67 -10.93
CA MET A 123 5.12 5.62 -10.05
C MET A 123 6.43 5.04 -10.60
N ARG A 124 6.57 5.01 -11.92
CA ARG A 124 7.71 4.48 -12.66
C ARG A 124 7.73 5.03 -14.09
N PRO A 125 8.86 4.97 -14.83
CA PRO A 125 8.87 5.27 -16.26
C PRO A 125 7.86 4.39 -17.01
N GLY A 126 7.03 5.01 -17.84
CA GLY A 126 5.98 4.35 -18.64
C GLY A 126 4.67 4.11 -17.91
N HIS A 127 4.55 4.49 -16.63
CA HIS A 127 3.32 4.33 -15.86
C HIS A 127 2.13 5.07 -16.49
N GLU A 128 2.38 6.22 -17.13
CA GLU A 128 1.38 7.03 -17.83
C GLU A 128 0.64 6.26 -18.94
N TYR A 129 1.25 5.25 -19.54
CA TYR A 129 0.61 4.42 -20.57
C TYR A 129 -0.37 3.39 -19.99
N GLU A 130 -0.27 3.10 -18.70
CA GLU A 130 -1.14 2.17 -17.99
C GLU A 130 -2.38 2.87 -17.40
N LEU A 131 -2.39 4.21 -17.41
CA LEU A 131 -3.51 5.01 -16.90
C LEU A 131 -4.50 5.36 -18.02
N TYR A 132 -5.79 5.48 -17.66
CA TYR A 132 -6.78 6.17 -18.45
C TYR A 132 -7.15 7.53 -17.84
N GLU A 133 -6.96 7.70 -16.51
CA GLU A 133 -7.09 8.98 -15.81
C GLU A 133 -5.72 9.51 -15.39
N HIS A 134 -5.32 10.64 -16.00
CA HIS A 134 -3.96 11.19 -15.90
C HIS A 134 -3.82 12.37 -14.93
N SER A 135 -4.87 12.68 -14.16
CA SER A 135 -4.88 13.77 -13.19
C SER A 135 -5.39 13.33 -11.83
N ALA A 136 -5.06 14.08 -10.78
CA ALA A 136 -5.57 13.80 -9.44
C ALA A 136 -7.11 13.97 -9.37
N ASP A 137 -7.62 15.01 -10.00
CA ASP A 137 -9.07 15.27 -10.05
C ASP A 137 -9.81 14.19 -10.87
N GLY A 138 -9.23 13.75 -12.00
CA GLY A 138 -9.80 12.68 -12.82
C GLY A 138 -9.88 11.35 -12.04
N GLN A 139 -8.83 10.98 -11.29
CA GLN A 139 -8.85 9.79 -10.44
C GLN A 139 -9.81 9.93 -9.26
N LEU A 140 -9.96 11.13 -8.68
CA LEU A 140 -10.99 11.39 -7.66
C LEU A 140 -12.39 11.22 -8.23
N ASP A 141 -12.66 11.83 -9.38
CA ASP A 141 -13.96 11.76 -10.07
C ASP A 141 -14.31 10.32 -10.44
N ASP A 142 -13.32 9.52 -10.81
CA ASP A 142 -13.48 8.10 -11.10
C ASP A 142 -13.90 7.33 -9.85
N VAL A 143 -13.23 7.53 -8.71
CA VAL A 143 -13.64 6.94 -7.42
C VAL A 143 -15.04 7.40 -7.01
N ILE A 144 -15.36 8.69 -7.15
CA ILE A 144 -16.67 9.22 -6.76
C ILE A 144 -17.80 8.55 -7.54
N ARG A 145 -17.62 8.37 -8.85
CA ARG A 145 -18.64 7.82 -9.75
C ARG A 145 -18.70 6.30 -9.72
N ASN A 146 -17.55 5.66 -9.73
CA ASN A 146 -17.44 4.24 -10.10
C ASN A 146 -17.04 3.32 -8.95
N TYR A 147 -16.57 3.85 -7.79
CA TYR A 147 -16.35 2.99 -6.64
C TYR A 147 -17.67 2.46 -6.07
N PRO A 148 -17.82 1.14 -5.80
CA PRO A 148 -19.09 0.56 -5.36
C PRO A 148 -19.69 1.29 -4.17
N LYS A 149 -21.00 1.58 -4.27
CA LYS A 149 -21.80 2.10 -3.17
C LYS A 149 -22.98 1.16 -2.94
N ARG A 150 -23.09 0.65 -1.73
CA ARG A 150 -24.20 -0.21 -1.33
C ARG A 150 -24.77 0.31 -0.02
N GLU A 151 -26.09 0.46 0.05
CA GLU A 151 -26.76 0.92 1.27
C GLU A 151 -26.41 0.05 2.47
N GLY A 152 -26.02 0.66 3.58
CA GLY A 152 -25.63 0.02 4.82
C GLY A 152 -24.19 -0.53 4.84
N ILE A 153 -23.40 -0.30 3.78
CA ILE A 153 -21.97 -0.63 3.77
C ILE A 153 -21.15 0.65 3.86
N THR A 154 -20.20 0.67 4.79
CA THR A 154 -19.16 1.70 4.91
C THR A 154 -17.81 1.09 4.54
N THR A 155 -17.04 1.78 3.71
CA THR A 155 -15.67 1.42 3.39
C THR A 155 -14.71 2.24 4.25
N HIS A 156 -14.01 1.60 5.18
CA HIS A 156 -12.97 2.21 6.00
C HIS A 156 -11.62 1.99 5.31
N PHE A 157 -10.88 3.06 5.01
CA PHE A 157 -9.70 2.91 4.18
C PHE A 157 -8.48 3.69 4.67
N ILE A 158 -7.32 3.15 4.39
CA ILE A 158 -6.05 3.89 4.41
C ILE A 158 -5.64 4.21 2.98
N THR A 159 -4.69 5.14 2.80
CA THR A 159 -4.01 5.35 1.52
C THR A 159 -2.72 4.56 1.46
N GLY A 160 -2.30 4.18 0.23
CA GLY A 160 -1.04 3.49 -0.02
C GLY A 160 -0.04 4.35 -0.79
N ASN A 161 1.00 3.73 -1.34
CA ASN A 161 2.08 4.43 -2.04
C ASN A 161 1.65 5.01 -3.39
N HIS A 162 0.69 4.41 -4.09
CA HIS A 162 0.11 4.96 -5.33
C HIS A 162 -0.69 6.21 -5.01
N ASP A 163 -1.59 6.18 -4.04
CA ASP A 163 -2.33 7.34 -3.56
C ASP A 163 -1.41 8.48 -3.11
N ALA A 164 -0.33 8.14 -2.38
CA ALA A 164 0.65 9.10 -1.89
C ALA A 164 1.46 9.77 -3.01
N SER A 165 1.51 9.17 -4.21
CA SER A 165 2.16 9.78 -5.36
C SER A 165 1.48 11.10 -5.78
N LEU A 166 0.17 11.20 -5.62
CA LEU A 166 -0.60 12.42 -5.89
C LEU A 166 -0.18 13.55 -4.94
N TYR A 167 0.00 13.23 -3.65
CA TYR A 167 0.53 14.20 -2.70
C TYR A 167 1.96 14.62 -3.03
N LYS A 168 2.82 13.67 -3.36
CA LYS A 168 4.22 13.90 -3.71
C LYS A 168 4.39 14.79 -4.95
N HIS A 169 3.58 14.59 -5.98
CA HIS A 169 3.76 15.27 -7.27
C HIS A 169 2.97 16.58 -7.40
N VAL A 170 1.80 16.66 -6.77
CA VAL A 170 0.89 17.80 -6.93
C VAL A 170 0.32 18.35 -5.61
N GLY A 171 0.77 17.83 -4.45
CA GLY A 171 0.31 18.28 -3.13
C GLY A 171 -1.14 17.90 -2.80
N TYR A 172 -1.71 16.88 -3.47
CA TYR A 172 -3.11 16.51 -3.39
C TYR A 172 -3.33 15.32 -2.45
N ASP A 173 -4.06 15.53 -1.36
CA ASP A 173 -4.45 14.49 -0.41
C ASP A 173 -5.72 13.79 -0.90
N ILE A 174 -5.55 12.76 -1.72
CA ILE A 174 -6.66 12.02 -2.34
C ILE A 174 -7.53 11.33 -1.29
N GLY A 175 -6.95 10.79 -0.21
CA GLY A 175 -7.71 10.12 0.85
C GLY A 175 -8.70 11.08 1.52
N ARG A 176 -8.25 12.29 1.86
CA ARG A 176 -9.12 13.34 2.39
C ARG A 176 -10.18 13.77 1.39
N ALA A 177 -9.81 13.92 0.11
CA ALA A 177 -10.74 14.34 -0.94
C ALA A 177 -11.85 13.29 -1.16
N ILE A 178 -11.52 12.01 -1.17
CA ILE A 178 -12.48 10.90 -1.25
C ILE A 178 -13.46 10.97 -0.07
N ALA A 179 -12.96 11.03 1.17
CA ALA A 179 -13.82 11.05 2.37
C ALA A 179 -14.76 12.26 2.42
N LEU A 180 -14.34 13.43 1.90
CA LEU A 180 -15.19 14.61 1.81
C LEU A 180 -16.29 14.46 0.75
N SER A 181 -16.04 13.68 -0.31
CA SER A 181 -16.95 13.51 -1.44
C SER A 181 -17.85 12.28 -1.32
N ARG A 182 -17.44 11.27 -0.53
CA ARG A 182 -18.08 9.98 -0.37
C ARG A 182 -18.36 9.71 1.11
N PRO A 183 -19.56 10.04 1.64
CA PRO A 183 -19.92 9.82 3.05
C PRO A 183 -19.92 8.35 3.47
N ASP A 184 -19.95 7.42 2.52
CA ASP A 184 -19.87 5.98 2.70
C ASP A 184 -18.40 5.46 2.70
N MET A 185 -17.40 6.37 2.60
CA MET A 185 -15.98 6.05 2.63
C MET A 185 -15.28 6.83 3.75
N ASP A 186 -14.81 6.11 4.77
CA ASP A 186 -14.19 6.67 5.98
C ASP A 186 -12.66 6.58 5.91
N TYR A 187 -11.98 7.74 5.89
CA TYR A 187 -10.53 7.81 5.77
C TYR A 187 -9.84 7.66 7.11
N LEU A 188 -9.22 6.52 7.35
CA LEU A 188 -8.54 6.18 8.59
C LEU A 188 -7.12 6.77 8.71
N GLY A 189 -6.46 7.06 7.59
CA GLY A 189 -5.10 7.63 7.60
C GLY A 189 -4.21 7.12 6.47
N ARG A 190 -2.92 7.46 6.55
CA ARG A 190 -1.91 7.07 5.56
C ARG A 190 -1.17 5.82 6.02
N ASP A 191 -0.91 4.91 5.10
CA ASP A 191 -0.02 3.74 5.23
C ASP A 191 -0.39 2.74 6.32
N ALA A 192 -0.97 3.16 7.43
CA ALA A 192 -1.41 2.29 8.51
C ALA A 192 -2.53 2.94 9.35
N ALA A 193 -3.41 2.07 9.89
CA ALA A 193 -4.39 2.44 10.91
C ALA A 193 -4.70 1.22 11.79
N VAL A 194 -5.01 1.46 13.06
CA VAL A 194 -5.48 0.42 13.99
C VAL A 194 -6.94 0.69 14.33
N VAL A 195 -7.78 -0.31 14.12
CA VAL A 195 -9.21 -0.28 14.42
C VAL A 195 -9.48 -1.23 15.58
N TYR A 196 -10.03 -0.72 16.67
CA TYR A 196 -10.59 -1.54 17.74
C TYR A 196 -11.97 -2.03 17.30
N LEU A 197 -12.03 -3.27 16.81
CA LEU A 197 -13.30 -3.94 16.46
C LEU A 197 -14.15 -4.20 17.70
N THR A 198 -13.48 -4.51 18.81
CA THR A 198 -14.00 -4.58 20.17
C THR A 198 -12.95 -4.02 21.13
N PRO A 199 -13.21 -3.84 22.44
CA PRO A 199 -12.17 -3.42 23.38
C PRO A 199 -10.94 -4.34 23.43
N ASN A 200 -11.08 -5.63 23.09
CA ASN A 200 -10.02 -6.64 23.15
C ASN A 200 -9.74 -7.31 21.79
N CYS A 201 -10.19 -6.73 20.69
CA CYS A 201 -9.91 -7.21 19.34
C CYS A 201 -9.52 -6.04 18.41
N THR A 202 -8.28 -6.03 17.94
CA THR A 202 -7.73 -5.00 17.07
C THR A 202 -7.46 -5.55 15.68
N LEU A 203 -7.81 -4.75 14.67
CA LEU A 203 -7.44 -4.91 13.26
C LEU A 203 -6.45 -3.81 12.90
N GLU A 204 -5.26 -4.17 12.49
CA GLU A 204 -4.32 -3.23 11.86
C GLU A 204 -4.38 -3.35 10.35
N LEU A 205 -4.62 -2.23 9.67
CA LEU A 205 -4.45 -2.08 8.23
C LEU A 205 -3.04 -1.55 7.97
N ARG A 206 -2.34 -2.14 7.02
CA ARG A 206 -0.99 -1.71 6.65
C ARG A 206 -0.78 -1.75 5.14
N HIS A 207 -0.18 -0.68 4.63
CA HIS A 207 0.27 -0.60 3.23
C HIS A 207 1.78 -0.33 3.20
N PRO A 208 2.63 -1.37 3.06
CA PRO A 208 4.08 -1.19 3.02
C PRO A 208 4.53 -0.57 1.68
N TRP A 209 5.77 -0.04 1.67
CA TRP A 209 6.34 0.61 0.49
C TRP A 209 7.57 -0.13 -0.06
N ASP A 210 7.78 -1.35 0.39
CA ASP A 210 8.93 -2.15 0.01
C ASP A 210 8.59 -3.14 -1.13
N GLY A 211 9.59 -3.76 -1.73
CA GLY A 211 9.37 -4.74 -2.80
C GLY A 211 8.86 -6.09 -2.27
N SER A 212 8.16 -6.83 -3.14
CA SER A 212 7.73 -8.20 -2.86
C SER A 212 8.92 -9.15 -2.67
N ALA A 213 8.72 -10.22 -1.90
CA ALA A 213 9.68 -11.31 -1.74
C ALA A 213 9.29 -12.52 -2.60
N TYR A 214 10.26 -13.40 -2.87
CA TYR A 214 10.00 -14.66 -3.57
C TYR A 214 9.02 -15.56 -2.80
N SER A 215 9.27 -15.76 -1.49
CA SER A 215 8.32 -16.46 -0.62
C SER A 215 7.19 -15.52 -0.22
N ILE A 216 5.96 -15.93 -0.49
CA ILE A 216 4.76 -15.12 -0.24
C ILE A 216 4.63 -14.71 1.24
N SER A 217 4.95 -15.62 2.17
CA SER A 217 4.80 -15.40 3.61
C SER A 217 5.96 -14.62 4.25
N TYR A 218 7.08 -14.41 3.54
CA TYR A 218 8.30 -13.84 4.14
C TYR A 218 8.08 -12.44 4.70
N LYS A 219 7.48 -11.54 3.89
CA LYS A 219 7.25 -10.16 4.32
C LYS A 219 6.25 -10.05 5.48
N PRO A 220 5.08 -10.71 5.42
CA PRO A 220 4.16 -10.77 6.55
C PRO A 220 4.81 -11.28 7.85
N GLN A 221 5.60 -12.36 7.79
CA GLN A 221 6.30 -12.89 8.97
C GLN A 221 7.28 -11.86 9.54
N LYS A 222 8.09 -11.22 8.68
CA LYS A 222 9.04 -10.18 9.12
C LYS A 222 8.35 -8.97 9.76
N MET A 223 7.18 -8.58 9.28
CA MET A 223 6.40 -7.50 9.88
C MET A 223 5.96 -7.87 11.30
N VAL A 224 5.40 -9.08 11.49
CA VAL A 224 4.99 -9.55 12.83
C VAL A 224 6.19 -9.74 13.77
N GLU A 225 7.33 -10.18 13.27
CA GLU A 225 8.57 -10.31 14.06
C GLU A 225 9.11 -8.97 14.55
N ALA A 226 8.94 -7.92 13.74
CA ALA A 226 9.42 -6.57 14.07
C ALA A 226 8.52 -5.83 15.08
N MET A 227 7.30 -6.33 15.33
CA MET A 227 6.37 -5.73 16.30
C MET A 227 6.76 -6.10 17.73
N GLU A 228 6.67 -5.15 18.65
CA GLU A 228 6.81 -5.40 20.07
C GLU A 228 5.67 -6.30 20.58
N SER A 229 5.95 -7.11 21.61
CA SER A 229 5.03 -8.18 22.04
C SER A 229 3.68 -7.67 22.55
N ASP A 230 3.66 -6.48 23.13
CA ASP A 230 2.49 -5.83 23.72
C ASP A 230 1.71 -4.94 22.76
N SER A 231 2.30 -4.65 21.57
CA SER A 231 1.68 -3.80 20.55
C SER A 231 1.13 -4.57 19.33
N LYS A 232 1.18 -5.91 19.37
CA LYS A 232 0.70 -6.74 18.24
C LYS A 232 -0.81 -6.68 18.12
N PRO A 233 -1.34 -6.42 16.89
CA PRO A 233 -2.76 -6.53 16.64
C PRO A 233 -3.20 -7.99 16.68
N ASN A 234 -4.50 -8.23 16.92
CA ASN A 234 -5.08 -9.56 16.75
C ASN A 234 -5.16 -9.96 15.28
N ILE A 235 -5.45 -8.98 14.41
CA ILE A 235 -5.58 -9.18 12.97
C ILE A 235 -4.71 -8.13 12.27
N LEU A 236 -3.88 -8.56 11.31
CA LEU A 236 -3.05 -7.70 10.47
C LEU A 236 -3.43 -7.90 9.01
N ALA A 237 -3.94 -6.86 8.36
CA ALA A 237 -4.27 -6.84 6.94
C ALA A 237 -3.23 -6.02 6.15
N ILE A 238 -2.66 -6.61 5.10
CA ILE A 238 -1.54 -6.03 4.35
C ILE A 238 -1.89 -5.95 2.88
N GLY A 239 -1.88 -4.74 2.31
CA GLY A 239 -1.99 -4.44 0.88
C GLY A 239 -0.64 -4.49 0.14
N HIS A 240 -0.56 -3.80 -1.02
CA HIS A 240 0.66 -3.54 -1.79
C HIS A 240 1.20 -4.70 -2.64
N TYR A 241 1.23 -5.91 -2.09
CA TYR A 241 1.88 -7.03 -2.79
C TYR A 241 1.01 -7.70 -3.84
N HIS A 242 -0.27 -7.35 -3.94
CA HIS A 242 -1.27 -7.97 -4.83
C HIS A 242 -1.36 -9.49 -4.66
N LYS A 243 -1.11 -9.98 -3.45
CA LYS A 243 -1.15 -11.40 -3.09
C LYS A 243 -2.28 -11.66 -2.11
N ALA A 244 -2.94 -12.79 -2.23
CA ALA A 244 -3.86 -13.29 -1.23
C ALA A 244 -3.19 -14.43 -0.47
N GLU A 245 -3.07 -14.28 0.82
CA GLU A 245 -2.51 -15.28 1.74
C GLU A 245 -3.08 -15.05 3.12
N TYR A 246 -3.37 -16.13 3.83
CA TYR A 246 -3.65 -16.12 5.25
C TYR A 246 -2.62 -16.97 5.98
N LEU A 247 -2.12 -16.46 7.10
CA LEU A 247 -1.32 -17.23 8.03
C LEU A 247 -1.63 -16.82 9.47
N PHE A 248 -1.63 -17.80 10.39
CA PHE A 248 -1.62 -17.53 11.81
C PHE A 248 -0.19 -17.61 12.33
N TYR A 249 0.37 -16.48 12.71
CA TYR A 249 1.78 -16.39 13.07
C TYR A 249 2.00 -15.56 14.32
N ARG A 250 2.65 -16.15 15.33
CA ARG A 250 2.94 -15.51 16.62
C ARG A 250 1.71 -14.84 17.25
N ASN A 251 0.59 -15.57 17.25
CA ASN A 251 -0.72 -15.15 17.77
C ASN A 251 -1.39 -13.99 17.00
N VAL A 252 -0.97 -13.71 15.77
CA VAL A 252 -1.59 -12.73 14.88
C VAL A 252 -2.23 -13.45 13.70
N HIS A 253 -3.48 -13.12 13.38
CA HIS A 253 -4.14 -13.49 12.13
C HIS A 253 -3.68 -12.53 11.04
N VAL A 254 -2.83 -12.99 10.12
CA VAL A 254 -2.23 -12.14 9.08
C VAL A 254 -2.85 -12.46 7.73
N LEU A 255 -3.33 -11.41 7.03
CA LEU A 255 -3.90 -11.52 5.69
C LEU A 255 -3.18 -10.57 4.73
N GLN A 256 -2.68 -11.09 3.63
CA GLN A 256 -2.41 -10.28 2.44
C GLN A 256 -3.71 -10.19 1.65
N THR A 257 -4.11 -8.97 1.26
CA THR A 257 -5.51 -8.69 0.88
C THR A 257 -5.89 -9.10 -0.54
N GLY A 258 -4.91 -9.45 -1.38
CA GLY A 258 -5.17 -9.54 -2.83
C GLY A 258 -5.24 -8.15 -3.46
N CYS A 259 -5.91 -8.04 -4.59
CA CYS A 259 -6.12 -6.77 -5.29
C CYS A 259 -7.35 -6.82 -6.20
N PHE A 260 -7.74 -5.65 -6.74
CA PHE A 260 -8.69 -5.51 -7.83
C PHE A 260 -8.05 -4.84 -9.05
N GLN A 261 -6.76 -5.11 -9.28
CA GLN A 261 -6.04 -4.72 -10.49
C GLN A 261 -5.52 -5.96 -11.20
N GLY A 262 -5.87 -6.12 -12.47
CA GLY A 262 -5.30 -7.17 -13.33
C GLY A 262 -3.80 -7.00 -13.55
N GLN A 263 -3.15 -8.02 -14.07
CA GLN A 263 -1.71 -7.97 -14.34
C GLN A 263 -1.37 -6.89 -15.37
N THR A 264 -0.62 -5.87 -14.96
CA THR A 264 -0.13 -4.80 -15.81
C THR A 264 1.11 -5.23 -16.63
N PRO A 265 1.51 -4.50 -17.68
CA PRO A 265 2.78 -4.73 -18.37
C PRO A 265 3.99 -4.74 -17.43
N PHE A 266 3.99 -3.87 -16.42
CA PHE A 266 5.05 -3.82 -15.42
C PHE A 266 5.10 -5.09 -14.57
N THR A 267 3.98 -5.52 -13.98
CA THR A 267 3.94 -6.72 -13.14
C THR A 267 4.24 -7.98 -13.97
N ARG A 268 3.77 -8.04 -15.23
CA ARG A 268 4.10 -9.12 -16.17
C ARG A 268 5.60 -9.16 -16.47
N GLY A 269 6.20 -8.00 -16.77
CA GLY A 269 7.64 -7.90 -17.04
C GLY A 269 8.51 -8.27 -15.84
N LYS A 270 7.99 -8.17 -14.61
CA LYS A 270 8.64 -8.59 -13.36
C LYS A 270 8.34 -10.03 -12.95
N GLY A 271 7.50 -10.76 -13.70
CA GLY A 271 7.05 -12.08 -13.33
C GLY A 271 6.18 -12.13 -12.07
N ILE A 272 5.52 -11.01 -11.74
CA ILE A 272 4.65 -10.90 -10.57
C ILE A 272 3.23 -11.31 -10.98
N SER A 273 2.73 -12.41 -10.41
CA SER A 273 1.31 -12.79 -10.50
C SER A 273 0.49 -11.93 -9.53
N VAL A 274 -0.77 -11.68 -9.86
CA VAL A 274 -1.72 -10.98 -9.00
C VAL A 274 -2.84 -11.93 -8.58
N HIS A 275 -3.38 -11.74 -7.37
CA HIS A 275 -4.52 -12.51 -6.88
C HIS A 275 -5.71 -11.56 -6.79
N LEU A 276 -6.64 -11.70 -7.75
CA LEU A 276 -7.85 -10.88 -7.81
C LEU A 276 -8.88 -11.38 -6.80
N GLY A 277 -9.36 -10.47 -5.95
CA GLY A 277 -10.39 -10.79 -4.97
C GLY A 277 -10.21 -10.07 -3.64
N GLY A 278 -11.07 -10.46 -2.69
CA GLY A 278 -11.09 -9.94 -1.33
C GLY A 278 -11.46 -11.01 -0.31
N TRP A 279 -11.33 -10.68 0.96
CA TRP A 279 -11.59 -11.58 2.08
C TRP A 279 -12.92 -11.26 2.76
N ILE A 280 -13.68 -12.30 3.13
CA ILE A 280 -14.77 -12.24 4.08
C ILE A 280 -14.28 -12.87 5.38
N ILE A 281 -14.43 -12.13 6.48
CA ILE A 281 -13.96 -12.53 7.80
C ILE A 281 -15.15 -12.73 8.72
N THR A 282 -15.12 -13.82 9.49
CA THR A 282 -16.05 -14.08 10.59
C THR A 282 -15.24 -14.39 11.84
N ALA A 283 -15.30 -13.50 12.84
CA ALA A 283 -14.64 -13.70 14.13
C ALA A 283 -15.68 -13.88 15.23
N ARG A 284 -15.62 -14.98 15.98
CA ARG A 284 -16.41 -15.17 17.19
C ARG A 284 -15.65 -14.59 18.37
N VAL A 285 -16.36 -13.83 19.20
CA VAL A 285 -15.76 -13.16 20.36
C VAL A 285 -16.51 -13.54 21.67
N SER A 286 -15.78 -13.48 22.79
CA SER A 286 -16.33 -13.62 24.14
C SER A 286 -17.08 -12.36 24.59
N ASP A 287 -17.61 -12.38 25.81
CA ASP A 287 -18.34 -11.26 26.41
C ASP A 287 -17.50 -9.98 26.54
N ASP A 288 -16.21 -10.13 26.73
CA ASP A 288 -15.24 -9.03 26.80
C ASP A 288 -14.68 -8.60 25.42
N GLY A 289 -15.11 -9.27 24.34
CA GLY A 289 -14.67 -8.98 22.97
C GLY A 289 -13.38 -9.67 22.54
N THR A 290 -12.84 -10.62 23.31
CA THR A 290 -11.65 -11.41 22.92
C THR A 290 -12.00 -12.45 21.85
N ILE A 291 -11.15 -12.61 20.82
CA ILE A 291 -11.35 -13.59 19.74
C ILE A 291 -11.34 -15.01 20.33
N GLN A 292 -12.41 -15.76 20.04
CA GLN A 292 -12.58 -17.19 20.41
C GLN A 292 -12.51 -18.12 19.18
N GLY A 293 -12.69 -17.58 17.99
CA GLY A 293 -12.59 -18.31 16.74
C GLY A 293 -12.51 -17.37 15.57
N PHE A 294 -11.80 -17.79 14.52
CA PHE A 294 -11.56 -16.96 13.33
C PHE A 294 -11.73 -17.79 12.07
N SER A 295 -12.58 -17.34 11.17
CA SER A 295 -12.81 -17.92 9.85
C SER A 295 -12.56 -16.86 8.79
N GLN A 296 -11.90 -17.26 7.73
CA GLN A 296 -11.59 -16.39 6.59
C GLN A 296 -11.92 -17.12 5.29
N GLU A 297 -12.56 -16.41 4.38
CA GLU A 297 -12.88 -16.88 3.04
C GLU A 297 -12.35 -15.88 2.02
N PHE A 298 -11.47 -16.33 1.13
CA PHE A 298 -11.06 -15.53 -0.02
C PHE A 298 -12.05 -15.73 -1.15
N VAL A 299 -12.61 -14.66 -1.68
CA VAL A 299 -13.48 -14.67 -2.85
C VAL A 299 -12.63 -14.38 -4.09
N PRO A 300 -12.20 -15.42 -4.85
CA PRO A 300 -11.28 -15.23 -5.96
C PRO A 300 -12.00 -14.91 -7.26
N TYR A 301 -11.36 -14.07 -8.09
CA TYR A 301 -11.73 -13.86 -9.48
C TYR A 301 -10.58 -14.40 -10.37
N TYR A 302 -10.75 -15.58 -10.92
CA TYR A 302 -9.68 -16.30 -11.63
C TYR A 302 -9.28 -15.70 -12.98
N LYS A 303 -10.10 -14.78 -13.52
CA LYS A 303 -9.85 -14.15 -14.82
C LYS A 303 -10.02 -12.65 -14.69
N SER A 304 -9.08 -11.90 -15.20
CA SER A 304 -9.23 -10.46 -15.40
C SER A 304 -10.12 -10.18 -16.61
N ILE A 305 -10.88 -9.10 -16.52
CA ILE A 305 -11.69 -8.56 -17.61
C ILE A 305 -10.83 -7.54 -18.35
N ALA A 306 -10.64 -7.76 -19.65
CA ALA A 306 -9.88 -6.82 -20.49
C ALA A 306 -10.68 -5.52 -20.64
N ASP A 307 -9.99 -4.39 -20.50
CA ASP A 307 -10.58 -3.05 -20.68
C ASP A 307 -11.83 -2.81 -19.81
N ASP A 308 -11.88 -3.41 -18.61
CA ASP A 308 -13.05 -3.34 -17.71
C ASP A 308 -13.47 -1.90 -17.37
N TYR A 309 -12.49 -0.97 -17.31
CA TYR A 309 -12.72 0.45 -17.07
C TYR A 309 -13.64 1.11 -18.12
N LYS A 310 -13.80 0.53 -19.32
CA LYS A 310 -14.68 1.05 -20.36
C LYS A 310 -16.18 0.74 -20.09
N ASN A 311 -16.47 -0.10 -19.10
CA ASN A 311 -17.81 -0.46 -18.72
C ASN A 311 -18.42 0.54 -17.71
N PHE A 312 -17.62 1.47 -17.23
CA PHE A 312 -17.91 2.49 -16.21
C PHE A 312 -17.58 3.91 -16.68
#